data_20705f55513e8bfadc7e3c7f3ad6bdef
#
_entry.id   20705f55513e8bfadc7e3c7f3ad6bdef
#
_cell.length_a   1.000
_cell.length_b   1.000
_cell.length_c   1.000
_cell.angle_alpha   90.00
_cell.angle_beta   90.00
_cell.angle_gamma   90.00
#
_symmetry.space_group_name_H-M   'P 1'
#
loop_
_entity.id
_entity.type
_entity.pdbx_description
1 polymer ?
#
loop_
_entity_poly.entity_id
_entity_poly.type
_entity_poly.pdbx_seq_one_letter_code
_entity_poly.pdbx_strand_id
1 'polypeptide(L)'
;MEIQVAVASHQIQQMPQDPIYLPIFVGHLNHPEKVPPRWQTDDQPDGQNISAENPFYCELTATYWMWKNSHADAKGLVHYRRLLSLNKQKNLDTVLSTDQANKLLEQYDLILPKKRNYYVETLMSHYLHSHHHEPMQILTDVIHQDFPDYAGAFDRVMQRKSAHMFNILIARTPVFDRFCSWMFAVLSKVGHDNRLVLNDYSDYEARVFGFLSEFLLDVWLECHPEYTYTEINCVFMEHQNWLKKGGKFLRRKIMPDYKN
;
A
#
# COMPACT_ATOMS: atom_id res chain seq x y z
N MET A 1 16.61 -16.63 6.24
CA MET A 1 15.47 -16.87 5.31
C MET A 1 15.67 -16.02 4.06
N GLU A 2 15.15 -16.47 2.93
CA GLU A 2 15.10 -15.67 1.72
C GLU A 2 14.00 -14.60 1.86
N ILE A 3 14.36 -13.33 1.65
CA ILE A 3 13.43 -12.20 1.76
C ILE A 3 13.41 -11.48 0.42
N GLN A 4 12.22 -11.18 -0.08
CA GLN A 4 12.05 -10.41 -1.31
C GLN A 4 11.08 -9.26 -1.09
N VAL A 5 11.55 -8.03 -1.28
CA VAL A 5 10.78 -6.80 -1.09
C VAL A 5 10.67 -6.06 -2.42
N ALA A 6 9.47 -6.02 -2.98
CA ALA A 6 9.21 -5.23 -4.17
C ALA A 6 9.41 -3.74 -3.89
N VAL A 7 10.14 -3.06 -4.77
CA VAL A 7 10.20 -1.60 -4.79
C VAL A 7 9.35 -1.12 -5.96
N ALA A 8 8.09 -0.80 -5.70
CA ALA A 8 7.18 -0.35 -6.75
C ALA A 8 7.60 1.03 -7.30
N SER A 9 7.75 1.11 -8.63
CA SER A 9 8.09 2.35 -9.32
C SER A 9 7.46 2.41 -10.72
N HIS A 10 6.97 3.58 -11.11
CA HIS A 10 6.50 3.88 -12.47
C HIS A 10 7.53 4.66 -13.29
N GLN A 11 8.76 4.74 -12.80
CA GLN A 11 9.88 5.39 -13.49
C GLN A 11 11.20 4.71 -13.13
N ILE A 12 12.15 4.72 -14.04
CA ILE A 12 13.48 4.18 -13.83
C ILE A 12 14.31 5.18 -13.02
N GLN A 13 14.86 4.74 -11.92
CA GLN A 13 15.69 5.55 -11.04
C GLN A 13 16.62 4.70 -10.19
N GLN A 14 17.45 5.34 -9.37
CA GLN A 14 18.32 4.66 -8.44
C GLN A 14 17.51 3.93 -7.35
N MET A 15 17.85 2.66 -7.13
CA MET A 15 17.20 1.78 -6.17
C MET A 15 18.17 1.32 -5.10
N PRO A 16 17.69 0.87 -3.93
CA PRO A 16 18.53 0.23 -2.92
C PRO A 16 19.30 -0.94 -3.53
N GLN A 17 20.55 -1.12 -3.08
CA GLN A 17 21.44 -2.16 -3.63
C GLN A 17 21.40 -3.45 -2.82
N ASP A 18 20.85 -3.44 -1.59
CA ASP A 18 20.73 -4.64 -0.77
C ASP A 18 19.91 -5.73 -1.50
N PRO A 19 20.33 -7.00 -1.43
CA PRO A 19 19.72 -8.10 -2.20
C PRO A 19 18.23 -8.35 -1.94
N ILE A 20 17.67 -7.94 -0.79
CA ILE A 20 16.23 -8.13 -0.54
C ILE A 20 15.34 -7.30 -1.46
N TYR A 21 15.86 -6.21 -2.06
CA TYR A 21 15.07 -5.32 -2.88
C TYR A 21 15.00 -5.76 -4.34
N LEU A 22 13.77 -6.00 -4.79
CA LEU A 22 13.43 -6.27 -6.19
C LEU A 22 12.70 -5.04 -6.77
N PRO A 23 13.35 -4.19 -7.58
CA PRO A 23 12.66 -3.14 -8.28
C PRO A 23 11.62 -3.71 -9.26
N ILE A 24 10.37 -3.27 -9.14
CA ILE A 24 9.27 -3.65 -10.05
C ILE A 24 8.74 -2.40 -10.74
N PHE A 25 8.82 -2.37 -12.07
CA PHE A 25 8.17 -1.35 -12.88
C PHE A 25 6.68 -1.67 -12.97
N VAL A 26 5.84 -0.79 -12.41
CA VAL A 26 4.40 -1.00 -12.32
C VAL A 26 3.64 -0.32 -13.46
N GLY A 27 2.57 -0.97 -13.94
CA GLY A 27 1.77 -0.50 -15.06
C GLY A 27 2.48 -0.69 -16.41
N HIS A 28 3.37 -1.67 -16.53
CA HIS A 28 4.16 -1.89 -17.73
C HIS A 28 3.28 -2.18 -18.96
N LEU A 29 2.15 -2.85 -18.82
CA LEU A 29 1.21 -3.03 -19.94
C LEU A 29 0.62 -1.72 -20.47
N ASN A 30 0.43 -0.72 -19.60
CA ASN A 30 -0.12 0.58 -19.99
C ASN A 30 0.97 1.53 -20.53
N HIS A 31 2.20 1.38 -20.00
CA HIS A 31 3.34 2.21 -20.35
C HIS A 31 4.61 1.35 -20.52
N PRO A 32 4.72 0.60 -21.64
CA PRO A 32 5.88 -0.27 -21.87
C PRO A 32 7.18 0.53 -21.90
N GLU A 33 8.13 0.16 -21.05
CA GLU A 33 9.44 0.76 -20.97
C GLU A 33 10.54 -0.31 -20.92
N LYS A 34 11.69 -0.03 -21.52
CA LYS A 34 12.86 -0.90 -21.39
C LYS A 34 13.47 -0.73 -20.02
N VAL A 35 13.22 -1.70 -19.15
CA VAL A 35 13.75 -1.70 -17.78
C VAL A 35 15.17 -2.24 -17.70
N PRO A 36 16.00 -1.81 -16.71
CA PRO A 36 17.33 -2.36 -16.47
C PRO A 36 17.28 -3.87 -16.14
N PRO A 37 18.35 -4.63 -16.41
CA PRO A 37 18.36 -6.10 -16.21
C PRO A 37 18.02 -6.57 -14.79
N ARG A 38 18.25 -5.74 -13.77
CA ARG A 38 17.93 -6.06 -12.37
C ARG A 38 16.46 -5.81 -12.02
N TRP A 39 15.73 -5.12 -12.90
CA TRP A 39 14.33 -4.80 -12.66
C TRP A 39 13.42 -5.89 -13.20
N GLN A 40 12.29 -6.03 -12.52
CA GLN A 40 11.17 -6.82 -12.96
C GLN A 40 10.09 -5.89 -13.51
N THR A 41 9.20 -6.40 -14.34
CA THR A 41 7.95 -5.72 -14.73
C THR A 41 6.75 -6.46 -14.13
N ASP A 42 5.69 -5.73 -13.83
CA ASP A 42 4.50 -6.32 -13.18
C ASP A 42 3.58 -7.09 -14.15
N ASP A 43 3.93 -7.15 -15.44
CA ASP A 43 3.20 -7.83 -16.52
C ASP A 43 3.86 -9.14 -16.97
N GLN A 44 4.70 -9.78 -16.16
CA GLN A 44 5.45 -10.95 -16.59
C GLN A 44 4.58 -11.97 -17.31
N PRO A 45 4.98 -12.44 -18.52
CA PRO A 45 4.12 -13.22 -19.43
C PRO A 45 3.60 -14.53 -18.83
N ASP A 46 4.45 -15.20 -18.07
CA ASP A 46 4.15 -16.53 -17.51
C ASP A 46 3.52 -16.47 -16.11
N GLY A 47 3.37 -15.25 -15.55
CA GLY A 47 2.84 -15.03 -14.22
C GLY A 47 1.41 -14.53 -14.20
N GLN A 48 0.73 -14.72 -13.09
CA GLN A 48 -0.53 -14.04 -12.84
C GLN A 48 -0.23 -12.57 -12.49
N ASN A 49 -0.87 -11.65 -13.19
CA ASN A 49 -0.68 -10.22 -12.98
C ASN A 49 -1.99 -9.44 -13.18
N ILE A 50 -1.99 -8.20 -12.70
CA ILE A 50 -3.04 -7.21 -12.90
C ILE A 50 -2.43 -5.88 -13.40
N SER A 51 -1.37 -5.94 -14.21
CA SER A 51 -0.63 -4.77 -14.70
C SER A 51 -1.52 -3.79 -15.46
N ALA A 52 -2.48 -4.29 -16.25
CA ALA A 52 -3.46 -3.47 -16.97
C ALA A 52 -4.31 -2.58 -16.02
N GLU A 53 -4.54 -3.05 -14.79
CA GLU A 53 -5.33 -2.35 -13.77
C GLU A 53 -4.53 -1.33 -12.96
N ASN A 54 -3.26 -1.10 -13.32
CA ASN A 54 -2.39 -0.16 -12.58
C ASN A 54 -2.97 1.26 -12.41
N PRO A 55 -3.71 1.84 -13.37
CA PRO A 55 -4.33 3.16 -13.17
C PRO A 55 -5.24 3.23 -11.92
N PHE A 56 -5.85 2.11 -11.54
CA PHE A 56 -6.78 1.99 -10.42
C PHE A 56 -6.15 1.39 -9.16
N TYR A 57 -5.24 0.40 -9.34
CA TYR A 57 -4.59 -0.35 -8.26
C TYR A 57 -3.23 0.20 -7.85
N CYS A 58 -2.59 1.05 -8.68
CA CYS A 58 -1.29 1.67 -8.41
C CYS A 58 -0.21 0.63 -8.02
N GLU A 59 0.47 0.83 -6.90
CA GLU A 59 1.51 -0.06 -6.36
C GLU A 59 1.01 -1.47 -6.02
N LEU A 60 -0.29 -1.65 -5.88
CA LEU A 60 -0.88 -2.97 -5.59
C LEU A 60 -0.67 -3.96 -6.75
N THR A 61 -0.38 -3.49 -7.98
CA THR A 61 -0.01 -4.40 -9.07
C THR A 61 1.31 -5.12 -8.76
N ALA A 62 2.27 -4.45 -8.12
CA ALA A 62 3.48 -5.08 -7.60
C ALA A 62 3.20 -6.00 -6.40
N THR A 63 2.26 -5.63 -5.51
CA THR A 63 1.83 -6.50 -4.39
C THR A 63 1.20 -7.78 -4.93
N TYR A 64 0.33 -7.67 -5.93
CA TYR A 64 -0.29 -8.83 -6.59
C TYR A 64 0.75 -9.73 -7.26
N TRP A 65 1.71 -9.11 -7.98
CA TRP A 65 2.82 -9.84 -8.59
C TRP A 65 3.63 -10.62 -7.55
N MET A 66 4.01 -9.98 -6.45
CA MET A 66 4.72 -10.61 -5.33
C MET A 66 3.93 -11.78 -4.74
N TRP A 67 2.63 -11.60 -4.54
CA TRP A 67 1.76 -12.66 -4.03
C TRP A 67 1.73 -13.89 -4.94
N LYS A 68 1.65 -13.68 -6.26
CA LYS A 68 1.45 -14.76 -7.23
C LYS A 68 2.74 -15.39 -7.73
N ASN A 69 3.84 -14.65 -7.76
CA ASN A 69 5.06 -15.04 -8.49
C ASN A 69 6.30 -15.18 -7.61
N SER A 70 6.33 -14.60 -6.40
CA SER A 70 7.46 -14.76 -5.49
C SER A 70 7.30 -16.02 -4.65
N HIS A 71 8.42 -16.75 -4.45
CA HIS A 71 8.51 -17.95 -3.62
C HIS A 71 9.43 -17.77 -2.41
N ALA A 72 9.85 -16.55 -2.11
CA ALA A 72 10.68 -16.23 -0.95
C ALA A 72 9.98 -16.59 0.36
N ASP A 73 10.76 -16.81 1.43
CA ASP A 73 10.24 -17.12 2.78
C ASP A 73 9.49 -15.93 3.42
N ALA A 74 9.89 -14.71 3.02
CA ALA A 74 9.19 -13.47 3.38
C ALA A 74 9.09 -12.54 2.17
N LYS A 75 7.95 -11.88 2.06
CA LYS A 75 7.59 -10.98 0.95
C LYS A 75 7.25 -9.59 1.48
N GLY A 76 7.44 -8.58 0.65
CA GLY A 76 7.06 -7.23 1.04
C GLY A 76 6.89 -6.28 -0.12
N LEU A 77 6.37 -5.09 0.22
CA LEU A 77 6.25 -3.96 -0.68
C LEU A 77 6.77 -2.70 0.01
N VAL A 78 7.56 -1.94 -0.73
CA VAL A 78 7.90 -0.55 -0.44
C VAL A 78 7.78 0.27 -1.73
N HIS A 79 7.83 1.59 -1.61
CA HIS A 79 7.81 2.46 -2.79
C HIS A 79 9.19 3.06 -3.02
N TYR A 80 9.53 3.36 -4.25
CA TYR A 80 10.78 4.03 -4.59
C TYR A 80 11.02 5.36 -3.83
N ARG A 81 9.94 6.03 -3.40
CA ARG A 81 9.99 7.28 -2.62
C ARG A 81 9.84 7.09 -1.12
N ARG A 82 9.48 5.89 -0.67
CA ARG A 82 9.17 5.57 0.73
C ARG A 82 9.72 4.20 1.06
N LEU A 83 10.79 4.18 1.82
CA LEU A 83 11.51 2.96 2.18
C LEU A 83 11.50 2.78 3.71
N LEU A 84 11.61 1.54 4.15
CA LEU A 84 11.71 1.22 5.57
C LEU A 84 13.16 1.36 6.05
N SER A 85 13.34 1.87 7.28
CA SER A 85 14.67 2.02 7.88
C SER A 85 14.60 2.00 9.41
N LEU A 86 15.63 1.47 10.06
CA LEU A 86 15.78 1.54 11.53
C LEU A 86 16.16 2.94 12.00
N ASN A 87 16.72 3.76 11.14
CA ASN A 87 17.05 5.16 11.42
C ASN A 87 16.16 6.12 10.60
N LYS A 88 16.42 7.43 10.70
CA LYS A 88 15.65 8.45 9.98
C LYS A 88 16.43 9.12 8.84
N GLN A 89 17.56 8.54 8.45
CA GLN A 89 18.40 9.10 7.39
C GLN A 89 17.75 8.85 6.03
N LYS A 90 17.75 9.86 5.18
CA LYS A 90 17.23 9.80 3.80
C LYS A 90 18.34 9.39 2.84
N ASN A 91 18.78 8.16 2.97
CA ASN A 91 19.85 7.61 2.15
C ASN A 91 19.52 6.15 1.80
N LEU A 92 19.70 5.77 0.54
CA LEU A 92 19.48 4.41 0.05
C LEU A 92 20.39 3.37 0.72
N ASP A 93 21.57 3.77 1.21
CA ASP A 93 22.51 2.90 1.90
C ASP A 93 22.12 2.61 3.37
N THR A 94 21.13 3.35 3.90
CA THR A 94 20.69 3.22 5.31
C THR A 94 19.27 2.68 5.44
N VAL A 95 18.67 2.23 4.34
CA VAL A 95 17.40 1.51 4.37
C VAL A 95 17.55 0.13 4.99
N LEU A 96 16.46 -0.52 5.33
CA LEU A 96 16.44 -1.83 5.96
C LEU A 96 17.26 -2.84 5.14
N SER A 97 18.30 -3.42 5.74
CA SER A 97 19.16 -4.42 5.09
C SER A 97 18.63 -5.84 5.31
N THR A 98 19.15 -6.79 4.52
CA THR A 98 18.89 -8.24 4.66
C THR A 98 19.06 -8.72 6.10
N ASP A 99 20.21 -8.39 6.74
CA ASP A 99 20.49 -8.84 8.11
C ASP A 99 19.52 -8.24 9.12
N GLN A 100 19.16 -6.97 8.95
CA GLN A 100 18.21 -6.29 9.83
C GLN A 100 16.80 -6.87 9.66
N ALA A 101 16.36 -7.12 8.42
CA ALA A 101 15.06 -7.71 8.14
C ALA A 101 14.96 -9.13 8.71
N ASN A 102 16.00 -9.96 8.54
CA ASN A 102 16.05 -11.31 9.11
C ASN A 102 15.91 -11.27 10.64
N LYS A 103 16.69 -10.43 11.35
CA LYS A 103 16.61 -10.30 12.81
C LYS A 103 15.24 -9.88 13.32
N LEU A 104 14.55 -9.01 12.59
CA LEU A 104 13.20 -8.59 12.95
C LEU A 104 12.18 -9.70 12.69
N LEU A 105 12.29 -10.40 11.54
CA LEU A 105 11.38 -11.50 11.21
C LEU A 105 11.65 -12.80 12.01
N GLU A 106 12.76 -12.91 12.71
CA GLU A 106 12.96 -13.96 13.72
C GLU A 106 12.04 -13.78 14.95
N GLN A 107 11.68 -12.53 15.25
CA GLN A 107 10.91 -12.16 16.45
C GLN A 107 9.44 -11.81 16.14
N TYR A 108 9.18 -11.33 14.94
CA TYR A 108 7.89 -10.82 14.52
C TYR A 108 7.45 -11.44 13.20
N ASP A 109 6.14 -11.50 12.97
CA ASP A 109 5.58 -11.99 11.71
C ASP A 109 5.57 -10.92 10.61
N LEU A 110 5.48 -9.62 11.01
CA LEU A 110 5.47 -8.49 10.09
C LEU A 110 6.39 -7.36 10.54
N ILE A 111 6.91 -6.63 9.55
CA ILE A 111 7.61 -5.35 9.71
C ILE A 111 6.78 -4.28 8.99
N LEU A 112 6.34 -3.26 9.73
CA LEU A 112 5.44 -2.23 9.26
C LEU A 112 6.07 -0.84 9.39
N PRO A 113 5.64 0.16 8.59
CA PRO A 113 5.96 1.55 8.86
C PRO A 113 5.27 1.99 10.15
N LYS A 114 5.86 2.94 10.88
CA LYS A 114 5.14 3.61 11.98
C LYS A 114 3.84 4.22 11.47
N LYS A 115 2.79 4.12 12.26
CA LYS A 115 1.49 4.70 11.93
C LYS A 115 1.59 6.19 11.64
N ARG A 116 0.93 6.60 10.58
CA ARG A 116 0.71 8.02 10.29
C ARG A 116 -0.44 8.54 11.13
N ASN A 117 -0.23 9.65 11.85
CA ASN A 117 -1.25 10.30 12.66
C ASN A 117 -1.88 11.48 11.89
N TYR A 118 -3.21 11.54 11.88
CA TYR A 118 -4.00 12.62 11.28
C TYR A 118 -4.45 13.67 12.31
N TYR A 119 -4.15 13.44 13.61
CA TYR A 119 -4.38 14.33 14.74
C TYR A 119 -5.83 14.78 14.97
N VAL A 120 -6.46 15.42 13.99
CA VAL A 120 -7.79 16.05 14.10
C VAL A 120 -8.89 15.21 13.50
N GLU A 121 -8.59 14.46 12.45
CA GLU A 121 -9.57 13.69 11.65
C GLU A 121 -9.48 12.19 11.97
N THR A 122 -10.62 11.51 11.91
CA THR A 122 -10.64 10.05 11.84
C THR A 122 -10.21 9.61 10.44
N LEU A 123 -9.85 8.34 10.26
CA LEU A 123 -9.52 7.79 8.95
C LEU A 123 -10.69 7.94 7.98
N MET A 124 -11.92 7.67 8.46
CA MET A 124 -13.15 7.87 7.68
C MET A 124 -13.30 9.32 7.24
N SER A 125 -13.26 10.27 8.18
CA SER A 125 -13.46 11.69 7.82
C SER A 125 -12.35 12.21 6.91
N HIS A 126 -11.11 11.74 7.11
CA HIS A 126 -10.00 12.10 6.23
C HIS A 126 -10.20 11.62 4.79
N TYR A 127 -10.67 10.38 4.61
CA TYR A 127 -10.98 9.85 3.28
C TYR A 127 -12.08 10.68 2.62
N LEU A 128 -13.20 10.88 3.31
CA LEU A 128 -14.38 11.60 2.79
C LEU A 128 -14.08 13.06 2.42
N HIS A 129 -13.15 13.72 3.12
CA HIS A 129 -12.70 15.07 2.78
C HIS A 129 -11.71 15.13 1.62
N SER A 130 -11.08 14.01 1.27
CA SER A 130 -9.98 13.97 0.30
C SER A 130 -10.36 13.32 -1.03
N HIS A 131 -11.39 12.46 -1.05
CA HIS A 131 -11.75 11.60 -2.18
C HIS A 131 -13.27 11.59 -2.41
N HIS A 132 -13.70 10.95 -3.49
CA HIS A 132 -15.11 10.65 -3.72
C HIS A 132 -15.66 9.73 -2.64
N HIS A 133 -16.92 9.93 -2.25
CA HIS A 133 -17.53 9.21 -1.13
C HIS A 133 -17.98 7.79 -1.51
N GLU A 134 -18.43 7.62 -2.77
CA GLU A 134 -19.01 6.37 -3.26
C GLU A 134 -18.08 5.15 -3.04
N PRO A 135 -16.77 5.20 -3.37
CA PRO A 135 -15.91 4.03 -3.17
C PRO A 135 -15.80 3.59 -1.71
N MET A 136 -15.78 4.55 -0.76
CA MET A 136 -15.75 4.23 0.66
C MET A 136 -17.09 3.65 1.14
N GLN A 137 -18.21 4.14 0.60
CA GLN A 137 -19.52 3.60 0.92
C GLN A 137 -19.65 2.17 0.40
N ILE A 138 -19.21 1.91 -0.83
CA ILE A 138 -19.18 0.57 -1.41
C ILE A 138 -18.29 -0.36 -0.58
N LEU A 139 -17.08 0.08 -0.20
CA LEU A 139 -16.19 -0.71 0.65
C LEU A 139 -16.86 -1.05 1.98
N THR A 140 -17.54 -0.09 2.61
CA THR A 140 -18.27 -0.30 3.86
C THR A 140 -19.34 -1.39 3.69
N ASP A 141 -20.17 -1.26 2.64
CA ASP A 141 -21.22 -2.23 2.35
C ASP A 141 -20.65 -3.63 2.08
N VAL A 142 -19.58 -3.73 1.27
CA VAL A 142 -18.90 -4.99 0.95
C VAL A 142 -18.34 -5.65 2.22
N ILE A 143 -17.69 -4.88 3.09
CA ILE A 143 -17.15 -5.44 4.35
C ILE A 143 -18.30 -5.96 5.23
N HIS A 144 -19.37 -5.21 5.40
CA HIS A 144 -20.49 -5.59 6.25
C HIS A 144 -21.31 -6.78 5.71
N GLN A 145 -21.47 -6.87 4.38
CA GLN A 145 -22.30 -7.89 3.74
C GLN A 145 -21.54 -9.17 3.39
N ASP A 146 -20.35 -9.04 2.79
CA ASP A 146 -19.58 -10.17 2.26
C ASP A 146 -18.49 -10.66 3.24
N PHE A 147 -18.04 -9.79 4.17
CA PHE A 147 -16.98 -10.09 5.15
C PHE A 147 -17.38 -9.72 6.57
N PRO A 148 -18.53 -10.19 7.10
CA PRO A 148 -19.11 -9.75 8.38
C PRO A 148 -18.19 -9.92 9.58
N ASP A 149 -17.28 -10.91 9.54
CA ASP A 149 -16.28 -11.13 10.60
C ASP A 149 -15.30 -9.95 10.75
N TYR A 150 -15.15 -9.14 9.71
CA TYR A 150 -14.29 -7.95 9.68
C TYR A 150 -15.04 -6.65 9.94
N ALA A 151 -16.37 -6.65 9.92
CA ALA A 151 -17.19 -5.43 10.02
C ALA A 151 -16.91 -4.62 11.30
N GLY A 152 -16.90 -5.29 12.46
CA GLY A 152 -16.62 -4.62 13.72
C GLY A 152 -15.20 -4.05 13.82
N ALA A 153 -14.22 -4.72 13.25
CA ALA A 153 -12.84 -4.21 13.18
C ALA A 153 -12.75 -3.01 12.22
N PHE A 154 -13.41 -3.09 11.06
CA PHE A 154 -13.48 -2.00 10.09
C PHE A 154 -14.06 -0.73 10.74
N ASP A 155 -15.20 -0.82 11.40
CA ASP A 155 -15.85 0.31 12.06
C ASP A 155 -14.92 0.97 13.11
N ARG A 156 -14.26 0.16 13.95
CA ARG A 156 -13.31 0.67 14.94
C ARG A 156 -12.09 1.30 14.33
N VAL A 157 -11.50 0.69 13.28
CA VAL A 157 -10.32 1.22 12.60
C VAL A 157 -10.65 2.55 11.94
N MET A 158 -11.79 2.65 11.24
CA MET A 158 -12.19 3.88 10.54
C MET A 158 -12.46 5.07 11.48
N GLN A 159 -12.71 4.82 12.77
CA GLN A 159 -12.79 5.86 13.81
C GLN A 159 -11.43 6.25 14.41
N ARG A 160 -10.35 5.53 14.13
CA ARG A 160 -8.99 5.90 14.58
C ARG A 160 -8.49 7.14 13.86
N LYS A 161 -7.49 7.78 14.47
CA LYS A 161 -6.77 8.95 13.90
C LYS A 161 -5.39 8.57 13.38
N SER A 162 -5.06 7.29 13.34
CA SER A 162 -3.77 6.80 12.83
C SER A 162 -3.90 5.40 12.26
N ALA A 163 -3.12 5.11 11.21
CA ALA A 163 -3.04 3.81 10.57
C ALA A 163 -1.66 3.59 9.92
N HIS A 164 -1.35 2.33 9.59
CA HIS A 164 -0.23 1.96 8.74
C HIS A 164 -0.59 2.29 7.29
N MET A 165 -0.08 3.42 6.81
CA MET A 165 -0.42 3.94 5.49
C MET A 165 0.59 3.51 4.42
N PHE A 166 0.25 3.80 3.16
CA PHE A 166 1.11 3.66 1.98
C PHE A 166 1.21 2.23 1.43
N ASN A 167 0.38 1.29 1.87
CA ASN A 167 0.43 -0.12 1.44
C ASN A 167 1.82 -0.77 1.64
N ILE A 168 2.62 -0.29 2.59
CA ILE A 168 3.96 -0.76 2.89
C ILE A 168 3.92 -1.83 3.98
N LEU A 169 4.46 -3.00 3.68
CA LEU A 169 4.65 -4.08 4.66
C LEU A 169 5.77 -5.02 4.19
N ILE A 170 6.38 -5.72 5.14
CA ILE A 170 7.17 -6.93 4.90
C ILE A 170 6.62 -7.98 5.86
N ALA A 171 6.32 -9.18 5.37
CA ALA A 171 5.77 -10.25 6.21
C ALA A 171 6.30 -11.61 5.79
N ARG A 172 6.28 -12.57 6.74
CA ARG A 172 6.47 -13.99 6.40
C ARG A 172 5.47 -14.41 5.34
N THR A 173 5.89 -15.21 4.39
CA THR A 173 5.07 -15.56 3.21
C THR A 173 3.67 -16.08 3.56
N PRO A 174 3.45 -16.97 4.55
CA PRO A 174 2.10 -17.40 4.89
C PRO A 174 1.20 -16.25 5.37
N VAL A 175 1.77 -15.27 6.07
CA VAL A 175 1.05 -14.09 6.56
C VAL A 175 0.75 -13.13 5.41
N PHE A 176 1.76 -12.84 4.58
CA PHE A 176 1.62 -11.99 3.39
C PHE A 176 0.55 -12.54 2.45
N ASP A 177 0.61 -13.84 2.14
CA ASP A 177 -0.31 -14.47 1.20
C ASP A 177 -1.76 -14.49 1.73
N ARG A 178 -1.94 -14.73 3.03
CA ARG A 178 -3.26 -14.70 3.68
C ARG A 178 -3.86 -13.29 3.66
N PHE A 179 -3.06 -12.27 3.99
CA PHE A 179 -3.48 -10.87 3.89
C PHE A 179 -3.85 -10.50 2.44
N CYS A 180 -2.98 -10.80 1.48
CA CYS A 180 -3.23 -10.49 0.07
C CYS A 180 -4.49 -11.20 -0.45
N SER A 181 -4.69 -12.46 -0.11
CA SER A 181 -5.88 -13.22 -0.51
C SER A 181 -7.17 -12.55 -0.06
N TRP A 182 -7.22 -12.08 1.20
CA TRP A 182 -8.38 -11.37 1.72
C TRP A 182 -8.52 -9.96 1.12
N MET A 183 -7.44 -9.17 1.11
CA MET A 183 -7.45 -7.81 0.59
C MET A 183 -7.92 -7.75 -0.86
N PHE A 184 -7.37 -8.59 -1.74
CA PHE A 184 -7.77 -8.62 -3.14
C PHE A 184 -9.18 -9.17 -3.34
N ALA A 185 -9.67 -10.08 -2.48
CA ALA A 185 -11.06 -10.51 -2.51
C ALA A 185 -12.02 -9.35 -2.17
N VAL A 186 -11.71 -8.56 -1.15
CA VAL A 186 -12.47 -7.34 -0.80
C VAL A 186 -12.45 -6.34 -1.95
N LEU A 187 -11.26 -6.00 -2.48
CA LEU A 187 -11.13 -5.02 -3.56
C LEU A 187 -11.82 -5.49 -4.85
N SER A 188 -11.79 -6.79 -5.16
CA SER A 188 -12.51 -7.37 -6.28
C SER A 188 -14.02 -7.19 -6.15
N LYS A 189 -14.59 -7.38 -4.96
CA LYS A 189 -16.02 -7.13 -4.70
C LYS A 189 -16.39 -5.66 -4.91
N VAL A 190 -15.55 -4.74 -4.39
CA VAL A 190 -15.73 -3.30 -4.62
C VAL A 190 -15.70 -2.98 -6.12
N GLY A 191 -14.75 -3.56 -6.86
CA GLY A 191 -14.60 -3.32 -8.31
C GLY A 191 -15.74 -3.85 -9.17
N HIS A 192 -16.50 -4.86 -8.67
CA HIS A 192 -17.67 -5.40 -9.37
C HIS A 192 -18.99 -4.72 -8.97
N ASP A 193 -18.97 -3.76 -8.07
CA ASP A 193 -20.17 -3.03 -7.69
C ASP A 193 -20.54 -1.99 -8.78
N ASN A 194 -21.75 -2.08 -9.29
CA ASN A 194 -22.23 -1.23 -10.38
C ASN A 194 -22.33 0.27 -10.02
N ARG A 195 -22.24 0.62 -8.72
CA ARG A 195 -22.17 2.02 -8.26
C ARG A 195 -20.82 2.65 -8.53
N LEU A 196 -19.75 1.84 -8.71
CA LEU A 196 -18.41 2.33 -8.96
C LEU A 196 -18.23 2.66 -10.44
N VAL A 197 -18.30 3.93 -10.80
CA VAL A 197 -18.15 4.42 -12.18
C VAL A 197 -16.86 5.23 -12.29
N LEU A 198 -15.76 4.58 -12.62
CA LEU A 198 -14.42 5.19 -12.64
C LEU A 198 -14.18 6.12 -13.84
N ASN A 199 -14.95 5.98 -14.93
CA ASN A 199 -14.74 6.75 -16.15
C ASN A 199 -14.91 8.27 -15.99
N ASP A 200 -15.64 8.69 -14.96
CA ASP A 200 -15.89 10.10 -14.67
C ASP A 200 -14.85 10.70 -13.69
N TYR A 201 -13.92 9.88 -13.23
CA TYR A 201 -12.89 10.29 -12.27
C TYR A 201 -11.67 10.85 -12.99
N SER A 202 -11.00 11.84 -12.38
CA SER A 202 -9.67 12.24 -12.81
C SER A 202 -8.67 11.09 -12.59
N ASP A 203 -7.52 11.10 -13.30
CA ASP A 203 -6.46 10.09 -13.14
C ASP A 203 -6.03 9.92 -11.67
N TYR A 204 -6.07 11.00 -10.89
CA TYR A 204 -5.73 10.93 -9.47
C TYR A 204 -6.83 10.21 -8.66
N GLU A 205 -8.09 10.56 -8.86
CA GLU A 205 -9.21 9.97 -8.11
C GLU A 205 -9.53 8.54 -8.58
N ALA A 206 -9.22 8.19 -9.83
CA ALA A 206 -9.36 6.83 -10.35
C ALA A 206 -8.51 5.78 -9.60
N ARG A 207 -7.51 6.22 -8.83
CA ARG A 207 -6.64 5.38 -7.98
C ARG A 207 -7.36 4.77 -6.76
N VAL A 208 -8.62 4.45 -6.91
CA VAL A 208 -9.56 4.05 -5.85
C VAL A 208 -9.02 2.90 -5.00
N PHE A 209 -8.59 1.82 -5.64
CA PHE A 209 -8.15 0.62 -4.91
C PHE A 209 -6.86 0.85 -4.14
N GLY A 210 -5.95 1.68 -4.68
CA GLY A 210 -4.74 2.11 -3.96
C GLY A 210 -5.06 2.91 -2.69
N PHE A 211 -6.11 3.75 -2.71
CA PHE A 211 -6.53 4.52 -1.53
C PHE A 211 -7.30 3.67 -0.52
N LEU A 212 -8.22 2.81 -0.98
CA LEU A 212 -9.03 1.98 -0.09
C LEU A 212 -8.19 0.94 0.66
N SER A 213 -7.19 0.35 -0.01
CA SER A 213 -6.32 -0.68 0.58
C SER A 213 -5.47 -0.16 1.74
N GLU A 214 -5.19 1.15 1.80
CA GLU A 214 -4.39 1.75 2.90
C GLU A 214 -5.02 1.51 4.29
N PHE A 215 -6.33 1.25 4.38
CA PHE A 215 -7.01 0.98 5.65
C PHE A 215 -7.12 -0.52 5.95
N LEU A 216 -7.07 -1.38 4.92
CA LEU A 216 -7.38 -2.80 5.05
C LEU A 216 -6.35 -3.57 5.87
N LEU A 217 -5.08 -3.14 5.89
CA LEU A 217 -4.06 -3.79 6.71
C LEU A 217 -4.38 -3.71 8.20
N ASP A 218 -4.74 -2.53 8.70
CA ASP A 218 -5.10 -2.36 10.13
C ASP A 218 -6.40 -3.09 10.49
N VAL A 219 -7.37 -3.18 9.57
CA VAL A 219 -8.60 -3.96 9.74
C VAL A 219 -8.26 -5.45 9.86
N TRP A 220 -7.41 -5.95 8.95
CA TRP A 220 -7.02 -7.35 8.94
C TRP A 220 -6.22 -7.73 10.20
N LEU A 221 -5.27 -6.90 10.61
CA LEU A 221 -4.48 -7.11 11.83
C LEU A 221 -5.33 -7.12 13.10
N GLU A 222 -6.39 -6.31 13.16
CA GLU A 222 -7.30 -6.30 14.30
C GLU A 222 -8.10 -7.60 14.41
N CYS A 223 -8.41 -8.24 13.28
CA CYS A 223 -9.06 -9.55 13.25
C CYS A 223 -8.10 -10.71 13.46
N HIS A 224 -6.80 -10.46 13.38
CA HIS A 224 -5.76 -11.50 13.46
C HIS A 224 -4.73 -11.17 14.58
N PRO A 225 -5.14 -11.12 15.84
CA PRO A 225 -4.26 -10.78 16.96
C PRO A 225 -3.17 -11.83 17.23
N GLU A 226 -3.25 -13.00 16.60
CA GLU A 226 -2.23 -14.04 16.62
C GLU A 226 -0.93 -13.61 15.93
N TYR A 227 -0.98 -12.66 15.00
CA TYR A 227 0.21 -12.18 14.29
C TYR A 227 0.88 -11.02 15.01
N THR A 228 2.17 -11.16 15.22
CA THR A 228 3.00 -10.14 15.86
C THR A 228 3.66 -9.24 14.82
N TYR A 229 3.79 -7.94 15.12
CA TYR A 229 4.48 -7.02 14.22
C TYR A 229 5.36 -6.03 14.97
N THR A 230 6.35 -5.49 14.26
CA THR A 230 7.17 -4.36 14.71
C THR A 230 7.03 -3.17 13.77
N GLU A 231 7.10 -1.96 14.34
CA GLU A 231 7.03 -0.71 13.58
C GLU A 231 8.41 -0.06 13.49
N ILE A 232 8.83 0.25 12.26
CA ILE A 232 10.09 0.99 12.00
C ILE A 232 9.82 2.26 11.21
N ASN A 233 10.85 3.10 11.00
CA ASN A 233 10.64 4.36 10.32
C ASN A 233 10.39 4.14 8.82
N CYS A 234 9.43 4.88 8.27
CA CYS A 234 9.29 5.09 6.83
C CYS A 234 10.04 6.37 6.45
N VAL A 235 11.08 6.23 5.64
CA VAL A 235 11.90 7.36 5.17
C VAL A 235 11.45 7.78 3.77
N PHE A 236 11.28 9.11 3.60
CA PHE A 236 10.85 9.71 2.34
C PHE A 236 12.08 10.22 1.59
N MET A 237 12.42 9.61 0.46
CA MET A 237 13.61 9.94 -0.34
C MET A 237 13.50 11.29 -1.04
N GLU A 238 12.28 11.74 -1.38
CA GLU A 238 12.06 13.05 -1.97
C GLU A 238 11.98 14.16 -0.92
N HIS A 239 12.38 15.38 -1.30
CA HIS A 239 12.15 16.58 -0.51
C HIS A 239 10.65 16.90 -0.44
N GLN A 240 10.04 16.64 0.72
CA GLN A 240 8.64 16.98 0.97
C GLN A 240 8.50 18.45 1.34
N ASN A 241 7.81 19.23 0.51
CA ASN A 241 7.47 20.62 0.86
C ASN A 241 6.23 20.64 1.77
N TRP A 242 6.47 20.51 3.08
CA TRP A 242 5.43 20.45 4.13
C TRP A 242 4.57 21.73 4.17
N LEU A 243 5.12 22.90 3.80
CA LEU A 243 4.37 24.15 3.75
C LEU A 243 3.30 24.14 2.66
N LYS A 244 3.61 23.58 1.47
CA LYS A 244 2.62 23.42 0.40
C LYS A 244 1.54 22.40 0.76
N LYS A 245 1.90 21.32 1.48
CA LYS A 245 0.93 20.28 1.93
C LYS A 245 0.03 20.82 3.03
N GLY A 246 0.56 21.53 4.02
CA GLY A 246 -0.22 22.17 5.08
C GLY A 246 -1.17 23.25 4.53
N GLY A 247 -0.73 24.05 3.58
CA GLY A 247 -1.55 25.06 2.91
C GLY A 247 -2.73 24.46 2.11
N LYS A 248 -2.49 23.35 1.38
CA LYS A 248 -3.56 22.62 0.68
C LYS A 248 -4.56 21.99 1.64
N PHE A 249 -4.09 21.42 2.76
CA PHE A 249 -4.93 20.84 3.79
C PHE A 249 -5.87 21.88 4.44
N LEU A 250 -5.32 23.03 4.84
CA LEU A 250 -6.10 24.13 5.40
C LEU A 250 -7.11 24.68 4.39
N ARG A 251 -6.73 24.81 3.13
CA ARG A 251 -7.59 25.32 2.07
C ARG A 251 -8.78 24.39 1.76
N ARG A 252 -8.55 23.07 1.75
CA ARG A 252 -9.62 22.06 1.60
C ARG A 252 -10.62 22.08 2.76
N LYS A 253 -10.14 22.34 3.98
CA LYS A 253 -10.97 22.40 5.18
C LYS A 253 -11.84 23.68 5.24
N ILE A 254 -11.35 24.80 4.66
CA ILE A 254 -12.06 26.10 4.64
C ILE A 254 -12.99 26.21 3.41
N MET A 255 -12.67 25.54 2.31
CA MET A 255 -13.42 25.55 1.05
C MET A 255 -13.63 24.11 0.56
N PRO A 256 -14.69 23.41 1.01
CA PRO A 256 -14.97 22.00 0.65
C PRO A 256 -15.14 21.77 -0.86
N ASP A 257 -15.57 22.79 -1.62
CA ASP A 257 -15.80 22.71 -3.08
C ASP A 257 -14.52 22.94 -3.91
N TYR A 258 -13.37 23.13 -3.29
CA TYR A 258 -12.11 23.33 -4.01
C TYR A 258 -11.46 21.97 -4.34
N LYS A 259 -12.03 21.28 -5.35
CA LYS A 259 -11.45 20.07 -5.96
C LYS A 259 -10.50 20.50 -7.07
N ASN A 260 -9.19 20.42 -6.85
CA ASN A 260 -8.12 20.38 -7.86
C ASN A 260 -6.91 19.63 -7.28
#